data_2e023ed379df4f1bbf9747ed32c24595
#
_entry.id   2e023ed379df4f1bbf9747ed32c24595
#
_cell.length_a   1.000
_cell.length_b   1.000
_cell.length_c   1.000
_cell.angle_alpha   90.00
_cell.angle_beta   90.00
_cell.angle_gamma   90.00
#
_symmetry.space_group_name_H-M   'P 1'
#
loop_
_entity.id
_entity.type
_entity.pdbx_description
1 polymer ?
#
loop_
_entity_poly.entity_id
_entity_poly.type
_entity_poly.pdbx_seq_one_letter_code
_entity_poly.pdbx_strand_id
1 'polypeptide(L)'
;HLPSIGSLPREHYARKYYESRRIPTIFMDKIFYAEDFKRWAQSVCQVDYSNLTKGEPRLVIPFFDENNKLIGAQGRALRESKVRYVTIKVHEDAKKIFGLERWKPEEHTYLVEGPIDSLFLPNCLAMAGASLGDLSFLNKEKTTIILDNESRSNTIPNLMNMYLRNDWKIVVWKTHW
;
A
#
# COMPACT_ATOMS: atom_id res chain seq x y z
N HIS A 1 -11.57 -17.61 0.31
CA HIS A 1 -10.53 -17.23 -0.66
C HIS A 1 -11.07 -16.13 -1.57
N LEU A 2 -10.26 -15.12 -1.87
CA LEU A 2 -10.56 -14.11 -2.89
C LEU A 2 -9.95 -14.54 -4.23
N PRO A 3 -10.63 -14.25 -5.38
CA PRO A 3 -10.01 -14.44 -6.69
C PRO A 3 -8.86 -13.45 -6.88
N SER A 4 -7.74 -13.92 -7.47
CA SER A 4 -6.68 -13.01 -7.92
C SER A 4 -7.14 -12.22 -9.14
N ILE A 5 -6.52 -11.07 -9.39
CA ILE A 5 -6.83 -10.27 -10.58
C ILE A 5 -6.53 -11.06 -11.85
N GLY A 6 -5.48 -11.87 -11.85
CA GLY A 6 -5.12 -12.74 -12.98
C GLY A 6 -6.17 -13.80 -13.31
N SER A 7 -6.88 -14.30 -12.29
CA SER A 7 -7.94 -15.31 -12.46
C SER A 7 -9.27 -14.75 -12.95
N LEU A 8 -9.48 -13.43 -12.89
CA LEU A 8 -10.71 -12.80 -13.35
C LEU A 8 -10.79 -12.76 -14.89
N PRO A 9 -12.01 -12.86 -15.46
CA PRO A 9 -12.22 -12.65 -16.89
C PRO A 9 -11.65 -11.29 -17.34
N ARG A 10 -11.15 -11.21 -18.58
CA ARG A 10 -10.59 -9.96 -19.13
C ARG A 10 -11.57 -8.79 -19.08
N GLU A 11 -12.86 -9.08 -19.26
CA GLU A 11 -13.93 -8.07 -19.25
C GLU A 11 -14.31 -7.60 -17.84
N HIS A 12 -13.82 -8.27 -16.79
CA HIS A 12 -14.15 -7.90 -15.42
C HIS A 12 -13.59 -6.51 -15.07
N TYR A 13 -14.41 -5.62 -14.54
CA TYR A 13 -14.05 -4.22 -14.28
C TYR A 13 -12.86 -4.05 -13.33
N ALA A 14 -12.68 -4.94 -12.35
CA ALA A 14 -11.52 -4.89 -11.46
C ALA A 14 -10.21 -5.20 -12.22
N ARG A 15 -10.24 -6.14 -13.18
CA ARG A 15 -9.11 -6.44 -14.05
C ARG A 15 -8.82 -5.28 -15.00
N LYS A 16 -9.85 -4.71 -15.63
CA LYS A 16 -9.71 -3.50 -16.46
C LYS A 16 -9.13 -2.33 -15.67
N TYR A 17 -9.55 -2.14 -14.42
CA TYR A 17 -8.98 -1.13 -13.54
C TYR A 17 -7.49 -1.38 -13.29
N TYR A 18 -7.10 -2.62 -12.94
CA TYR A 18 -5.70 -2.99 -12.74
C TYR A 18 -4.84 -2.68 -13.98
N GLU A 19 -5.29 -3.10 -15.15
CA GLU A 19 -4.62 -2.91 -16.43
C GLU A 19 -4.53 -1.42 -16.81
N SER A 20 -5.59 -0.63 -16.58
CA SER A 20 -5.61 0.82 -16.83
C SER A 20 -4.60 1.59 -15.96
N ARG A 21 -4.29 1.08 -14.78
CA ARG A 21 -3.26 1.62 -13.89
C ARG A 21 -1.85 1.20 -14.29
N ARG A 22 -1.70 0.37 -15.33
CA ARG A 22 -0.42 -0.16 -15.83
C ARG A 22 0.41 -0.88 -14.75
N ILE A 23 -0.26 -1.45 -13.74
CA ILE A 23 0.42 -2.20 -12.69
C ILE A 23 1.13 -3.41 -13.34
N PRO A 24 2.41 -3.67 -12.99
CA PRO A 24 3.17 -4.75 -13.63
C PRO A 24 2.48 -6.11 -13.54
N THR A 25 2.40 -6.84 -14.65
CA THR A 25 1.65 -8.10 -14.76
C THR A 25 2.11 -9.19 -13.80
N ILE A 26 3.36 -9.14 -13.35
CA ILE A 26 3.93 -10.08 -12.35
C ILE A 26 3.20 -10.05 -10.99
N PHE A 27 2.41 -9.00 -10.72
CA PHE A 27 1.62 -8.86 -9.49
C PHE A 27 0.16 -9.24 -9.68
N MET A 28 -0.29 -9.63 -10.88
CA MET A 28 -1.71 -9.95 -11.13
C MET A 28 -2.25 -11.07 -10.23
N ASP A 29 -1.40 -12.05 -9.89
CA ASP A 29 -1.79 -13.18 -9.01
C ASP A 29 -1.52 -12.91 -7.53
N LYS A 30 -0.97 -11.73 -7.21
CA LYS A 30 -0.68 -11.28 -5.84
C LYS A 30 -1.64 -10.19 -5.35
N ILE A 31 -2.47 -9.66 -6.23
CA ILE A 31 -3.52 -8.69 -5.92
C ILE A 31 -4.86 -9.34 -6.19
N PHE A 32 -5.82 -9.13 -5.29
CA PHE A 32 -7.08 -9.84 -5.26
C PHE A 32 -8.27 -8.90 -5.45
N TYR A 33 -9.42 -9.48 -5.70
CA TYR A 33 -10.68 -8.77 -5.77
C TYR A 33 -11.62 -9.24 -4.66
N ALA A 34 -12.16 -8.29 -3.90
CA ALA A 34 -13.25 -8.53 -2.95
C ALA A 34 -14.49 -7.78 -3.42
N GLU A 35 -15.58 -8.51 -3.66
CA GLU A 35 -16.88 -7.91 -3.97
C GLU A 35 -17.49 -7.20 -2.76
N ASP A 36 -17.29 -7.77 -1.57
CA ASP A 36 -17.60 -7.15 -0.27
C ASP A 36 -16.34 -7.16 0.61
N PHE A 37 -15.61 -6.05 0.57
CA PHE A 37 -14.36 -5.91 1.31
C PHE A 37 -14.58 -6.00 2.83
N LYS A 38 -15.69 -5.46 3.36
CA LYS A 38 -16.02 -5.54 4.78
C LYS A 38 -16.17 -6.99 5.24
N ARG A 39 -16.95 -7.78 4.52
CA ARG A 39 -17.16 -9.19 4.85
C ARG A 39 -15.86 -9.97 4.84
N TRP A 40 -15.00 -9.71 3.87
CA TRP A 40 -13.68 -10.33 3.81
C TRP A 40 -12.80 -9.89 4.98
N ALA A 41 -12.70 -8.58 5.26
CA ALA A 41 -11.90 -8.05 6.36
C ALA A 41 -12.29 -8.69 7.71
N GLN A 42 -13.59 -8.79 7.99
CA GLN A 42 -14.12 -9.43 9.19
C GLN A 42 -13.80 -10.93 9.29
N SER A 43 -13.54 -11.60 8.16
CA SER A 43 -13.19 -13.02 8.15
C SER A 43 -11.70 -13.30 8.42
N VAL A 44 -10.83 -12.29 8.27
CA VAL A 44 -9.36 -12.46 8.41
C VAL A 44 -8.75 -11.67 9.54
N CYS A 45 -9.43 -10.60 10.01
CA CYS A 45 -8.91 -9.71 11.03
C CYS A 45 -9.48 -10.04 12.42
N GLN A 46 -8.64 -9.91 13.43
CA GLN A 46 -9.07 -9.93 14.84
C GLN A 46 -9.58 -8.55 15.30
N VAL A 47 -9.24 -7.50 14.56
CA VAL A 47 -9.67 -6.12 14.82
C VAL A 47 -11.06 -5.90 14.24
N ASP A 48 -11.91 -5.18 14.97
CA ASP A 48 -13.26 -4.83 14.47
C ASP A 48 -13.21 -3.74 13.41
N TYR A 49 -13.75 -4.05 12.25
CA TYR A 49 -13.93 -3.14 11.12
C TYR A 49 -15.43 -2.96 10.79
N SER A 50 -16.28 -2.90 11.79
CA SER A 50 -17.73 -2.71 11.65
C SER A 50 -18.11 -1.41 10.92
N ASN A 51 -17.27 -0.38 11.00
CA ASN A 51 -17.44 0.90 10.35
C ASN A 51 -17.21 0.91 8.83
N LEU A 52 -16.69 -0.18 8.26
CA LEU A 52 -16.53 -0.29 6.81
C LEU A 52 -17.89 -0.41 6.11
N THR A 53 -17.96 0.13 4.89
CA THR A 53 -19.16 0.05 4.05
C THR A 53 -19.39 -1.38 3.58
N LYS A 54 -20.62 -1.90 3.78
CA LYS A 54 -21.02 -3.23 3.31
C LYS A 54 -21.20 -3.24 1.79
N GLY A 55 -20.82 -4.35 1.16
CA GLY A 55 -21.02 -4.55 -0.29
C GLY A 55 -20.15 -3.63 -1.15
N GLU A 56 -19.06 -3.08 -0.63
CA GLU A 56 -18.17 -2.21 -1.38
C GLU A 56 -17.05 -3.01 -2.04
N PRO A 57 -17.01 -3.06 -3.39
CA PRO A 57 -15.98 -3.80 -4.10
C PRO A 57 -14.64 -3.06 -4.07
N ARG A 58 -13.58 -3.81 -3.75
CA ARG A 58 -12.22 -3.27 -3.67
C ARG A 58 -11.18 -4.20 -4.30
N LEU A 59 -10.11 -3.61 -4.84
CA LEU A 59 -8.86 -4.35 -4.95
C LEU A 59 -8.32 -4.58 -3.54
N VAL A 60 -7.81 -5.78 -3.30
CA VAL A 60 -7.18 -6.17 -2.05
C VAL A 60 -5.70 -6.42 -2.30
N ILE A 61 -4.88 -5.61 -1.65
CA ILE A 61 -3.42 -5.68 -1.72
C ILE A 61 -2.97 -6.23 -0.36
N PRO A 62 -2.64 -7.52 -0.24
CA PRO A 62 -2.24 -8.12 1.02
C PRO A 62 -0.84 -7.68 1.43
N PHE A 63 -0.63 -7.52 2.74
CA PHE A 63 0.67 -7.23 3.34
C PHE A 63 1.16 -8.49 4.05
N PHE A 64 2.36 -8.88 3.73
CA PHE A 64 3.02 -10.01 4.36
C PHE A 64 4.26 -9.54 5.12
N ASP A 65 4.59 -10.22 6.21
CA ASP A 65 5.86 -10.05 6.90
C ASP A 65 7.00 -10.76 6.15
N GLU A 66 8.19 -10.69 6.70
CA GLU A 66 9.40 -11.30 6.14
C GLU A 66 9.33 -12.85 6.08
N ASN A 67 8.37 -13.45 6.78
CA ASN A 67 8.12 -14.90 6.79
C ASN A 67 6.91 -15.29 5.90
N ASN A 68 6.43 -14.39 5.05
CA ASN A 68 5.23 -14.57 4.22
C ASN A 68 3.93 -14.82 5.00
N LYS A 69 3.85 -14.38 6.26
CA LYS A 69 2.62 -14.42 7.04
C LYS A 69 1.81 -13.15 6.75
N LEU A 70 0.50 -13.31 6.48
CA LEU A 70 -0.41 -12.19 6.27
C LEU A 70 -0.52 -11.33 7.55
N ILE A 71 -0.19 -10.05 7.47
CA ILE A 71 -0.22 -9.09 8.58
C ILE A 71 -1.26 -8.00 8.39
N GLY A 72 -1.70 -7.76 7.17
CA GLY A 72 -2.69 -6.74 6.85
C GLY A 72 -3.04 -6.73 5.38
N ALA A 73 -3.83 -5.74 4.98
CA ALA A 73 -4.11 -5.48 3.57
C ALA A 73 -4.56 -4.04 3.37
N GLN A 74 -4.37 -3.52 2.15
CA GLN A 74 -5.03 -2.29 1.72
C GLN A 74 -6.14 -2.62 0.71
N GLY A 75 -7.33 -2.09 0.98
CA GLY A 75 -8.48 -2.13 0.09
C GLY A 75 -8.59 -0.83 -0.71
N ARG A 76 -8.39 -0.89 -2.04
CA ARG A 76 -8.61 0.24 -2.95
C ARG A 76 -10.02 0.17 -3.52
N ALA A 77 -10.84 1.20 -3.27
CA ALA A 77 -12.19 1.27 -3.83
C ALA A 77 -12.18 1.28 -5.37
N LEU A 78 -13.03 0.47 -5.98
CA LEU A 78 -13.19 0.34 -7.44
C LEU A 78 -14.33 1.20 -7.99
N ARG A 79 -15.15 1.75 -7.10
CA ARG A 79 -16.22 2.70 -7.41
C ARG A 79 -16.02 3.98 -6.60
N GLU A 80 -16.86 4.97 -6.83
CA GLU A 80 -16.89 6.16 -5.99
C GLU A 80 -17.13 5.76 -4.52
N SER A 81 -16.29 6.26 -3.64
CA SER A 81 -16.31 5.93 -2.22
C SER A 81 -15.81 7.12 -1.40
N LYS A 82 -16.42 7.34 -0.24
CA LYS A 82 -15.97 8.34 0.74
C LYS A 82 -14.54 8.07 1.21
N VAL A 83 -14.14 6.80 1.26
CA VAL A 83 -12.81 6.36 1.69
C VAL A 83 -12.16 5.57 0.56
N ARG A 84 -11.32 6.25 -0.20
CA ARG A 84 -10.67 5.70 -1.38
C ARG A 84 -9.74 4.52 -1.06
N TYR A 85 -9.00 4.60 0.03
CA TYR A 85 -8.09 3.58 0.53
C TYR A 85 -8.42 3.24 1.97
N VAL A 86 -8.44 1.97 2.29
CA VAL A 86 -8.61 1.46 3.65
C VAL A 86 -7.49 0.48 3.92
N THR A 87 -6.67 0.75 4.93
CA THR A 87 -5.65 -0.20 5.39
C THR A 87 -6.18 -0.91 6.63
N ILE A 88 -6.21 -2.23 6.58
CA ILE A 88 -6.59 -3.10 7.70
C ILE A 88 -5.37 -3.85 8.23
N LYS A 89 -5.39 -4.17 9.52
CA LYS A 89 -4.40 -5.00 10.21
C LYS A 89 -5.05 -6.32 10.59
N VAL A 90 -4.34 -7.41 10.45
CA VAL A 90 -4.82 -8.72 10.91
C VAL A 90 -4.76 -8.80 12.44
N HIS A 91 -3.70 -8.21 13.04
CA HIS A 91 -3.50 -8.09 14.49
C HIS A 91 -3.20 -6.64 14.84
N GLU A 92 -3.45 -6.22 16.09
CA GLU A 92 -3.21 -4.84 16.52
C GLU A 92 -1.75 -4.41 16.36
N ASP A 93 -0.81 -5.31 16.68
CA ASP A 93 0.63 -5.04 16.60
C ASP A 93 1.22 -5.13 15.18
N ALA A 94 0.41 -5.50 14.18
CA ALA A 94 0.89 -5.64 12.81
C ALA A 94 1.38 -4.30 12.24
N LYS A 95 2.54 -4.33 11.58
CA LYS A 95 3.09 -3.16 10.88
C LYS A 95 2.23 -2.82 9.67
N LYS A 96 2.04 -1.53 9.41
CA LYS A 96 1.38 -1.04 8.18
C LYS A 96 2.41 -0.78 7.08
N ILE A 97 3.31 -1.74 6.87
CA ILE A 97 4.34 -1.68 5.84
C ILE A 97 4.06 -2.76 4.80
N PHE A 98 3.95 -2.36 3.55
CA PHE A 98 3.78 -3.27 2.42
C PHE A 98 5.13 -3.59 1.78
N GLY A 99 5.32 -4.85 1.41
CA GLY A 99 6.47 -5.31 0.62
C GLY A 99 7.60 -5.93 1.43
N LEU A 100 7.41 -6.17 2.73
CA LEU A 100 8.44 -6.78 3.59
C LEU A 100 8.85 -8.18 3.11
N GLU A 101 7.93 -8.95 2.52
CA GLU A 101 8.15 -10.30 2.00
C GLU A 101 9.15 -10.38 0.83
N ARG A 102 9.40 -9.25 0.17
CA ARG A 102 10.31 -9.14 -0.97
C ARG A 102 11.46 -8.15 -0.74
N TRP A 103 11.48 -7.52 0.44
CA TRP A 103 12.46 -6.52 0.79
C TRP A 103 13.85 -7.14 1.04
N LYS A 104 14.87 -6.46 0.52
CA LYS A 104 16.27 -6.82 0.66
C LYS A 104 17.00 -5.72 1.42
N PRO A 105 17.26 -5.89 2.72
CA PRO A 105 17.85 -4.84 3.57
C PRO A 105 19.26 -4.41 3.15
N GLU A 106 19.98 -5.27 2.40
CA GLU A 106 21.33 -4.99 1.91
C GLU A 106 21.34 -4.02 0.72
N GLU A 107 20.26 -4.01 -0.06
CA GLU A 107 20.12 -3.17 -1.25
C GLU A 107 19.57 -1.78 -0.86
N HIS A 108 19.72 -0.81 -1.78
CA HIS A 108 19.06 0.50 -1.62
C HIS A 108 17.55 0.34 -1.57
N THR A 109 16.91 0.94 -0.57
CA THR A 109 15.47 0.85 -0.35
C THR A 109 14.78 2.15 -0.80
N TYR A 110 13.73 2.02 -1.59
CA TYR A 110 12.79 3.11 -1.82
C TYR A 110 11.60 2.94 -0.88
N LEU A 111 11.10 4.07 -0.35
CA LEU A 111 9.93 4.09 0.51
C LEU A 111 8.91 5.08 -0.03
N VAL A 112 7.73 4.59 -0.39
CA VAL A 112 6.62 5.39 -0.94
C VAL A 112 5.41 5.40 0.00
N GLU A 113 4.41 6.22 -0.29
CA GLU A 113 3.19 6.27 0.53
C GLU A 113 2.26 5.09 0.21
N GLY A 114 2.03 4.82 -1.08
CA GLY A 114 1.04 3.86 -1.55
C GLY A 114 1.59 2.50 -1.97
N PRO A 115 0.96 1.38 -1.56
CA PRO A 115 1.36 0.04 -2.02
C PRO A 115 1.43 -0.12 -3.54
N ILE A 116 0.48 0.46 -4.29
CA ILE A 116 0.48 0.38 -5.76
C ILE A 116 1.73 1.04 -6.33
N ASP A 117 2.12 2.20 -5.81
CA ASP A 117 3.25 2.97 -6.32
C ASP A 117 4.58 2.22 -6.10
N SER A 118 4.68 1.47 -4.99
CA SER A 118 5.85 0.64 -4.70
C SER A 118 6.08 -0.49 -5.70
N LEU A 119 5.05 -0.89 -6.46
CA LEU A 119 5.17 -1.97 -7.45
C LEU A 119 5.92 -1.56 -8.73
N PHE A 120 6.20 -0.27 -8.90
CA PHE A 120 6.92 0.26 -10.04
C PHE A 120 8.42 0.49 -9.78
N LEU A 121 8.87 0.29 -8.54
CA LEU A 121 10.26 0.53 -8.14
C LEU A 121 10.91 -0.76 -7.60
N PRO A 122 12.21 -0.95 -7.87
CA PRO A 122 12.94 -2.07 -7.29
C PRO A 122 13.10 -1.88 -5.78
N ASN A 123 13.14 -2.98 -5.03
CA ASN A 123 13.33 -3.01 -3.57
C ASN A 123 12.56 -1.90 -2.83
N CYS A 124 11.28 -1.78 -3.14
CA CYS A 124 10.44 -0.69 -2.67
C CYS A 124 9.42 -1.17 -1.63
N LEU A 125 9.36 -0.46 -0.52
CA LEU A 125 8.36 -0.59 0.53
C LEU A 125 7.31 0.52 0.42
N ALA A 126 6.12 0.29 0.96
CA ALA A 126 5.13 1.35 1.11
C ALA A 126 4.67 1.50 2.55
N MET A 127 4.53 2.76 2.98
CA MET A 127 4.14 3.10 4.36
C MET A 127 2.69 2.75 4.68
N ALA A 128 1.78 2.82 3.71
CA ALA A 128 0.36 2.48 3.86
C ALA A 128 -0.32 3.07 5.13
N GLY A 129 0.14 4.22 5.60
CA GLY A 129 -0.29 4.88 6.83
C GLY A 129 0.55 4.51 8.06
N ALA A 130 1.76 3.96 7.89
CA ALA A 130 2.72 3.76 8.96
C ALA A 130 3.22 5.09 9.53
N SER A 131 3.55 5.09 10.82
CA SER A 131 4.18 6.22 11.50
C SER A 131 5.70 6.24 11.30
N LEU A 132 6.33 7.37 11.62
CA LEU A 132 7.80 7.47 11.58
C LEU A 132 8.47 6.43 12.48
N GLY A 133 7.88 6.09 13.63
CA GLY A 133 8.39 5.08 14.55
C GLY A 133 8.41 3.68 13.95
N ASP A 134 7.47 3.38 13.05
CA ASP A 134 7.41 2.09 12.35
C ASP A 134 8.56 1.89 11.36
N LEU A 135 9.32 2.95 11.02
CA LEU A 135 10.44 2.93 10.09
C LEU A 135 11.81 2.73 10.76
N SER A 136 11.84 2.52 12.07
CA SER A 136 13.09 2.40 12.86
C SER A 136 14.01 1.25 12.44
N PHE A 137 13.47 0.24 11.74
CA PHE A 137 14.23 -0.89 11.21
C PHE A 137 14.99 -0.58 9.91
N LEU A 138 14.69 0.54 9.25
CA LEU A 138 15.32 0.94 7.99
C LEU A 138 16.65 1.67 8.23
N ASN A 139 17.64 1.36 7.39
CA ASN A 139 18.87 2.12 7.33
C ASN A 139 18.65 3.42 6.55
N LYS A 140 18.72 4.58 7.23
CA LYS A 140 18.47 5.90 6.64
C LYS A 140 19.45 6.24 5.50
N GLU A 141 20.69 5.79 5.58
CA GLU A 141 21.70 6.05 4.54
C GLU A 141 21.40 5.31 3.24
N LYS A 142 20.78 4.13 3.36
CA LYS A 142 20.37 3.28 2.24
C LYS A 142 18.91 3.45 1.82
N THR A 143 18.16 4.36 2.45
CA THR A 143 16.75 4.54 2.16
C THR A 143 16.47 5.92 1.59
N THR A 144 15.68 5.97 0.52
CA THR A 144 15.16 7.21 -0.06
C THR A 144 13.63 7.21 0.01
N ILE A 145 13.06 8.23 0.64
CA ILE A 145 11.61 8.43 0.75
C ILE A 145 11.12 9.24 -0.45
N ILE A 146 10.04 8.76 -1.06
CA ILE A 146 9.39 9.41 -2.20
C ILE A 146 7.94 9.67 -1.81
N LEU A 147 7.63 10.91 -1.50
CA LEU A 147 6.26 11.36 -1.18
C LEU A 147 5.49 11.66 -2.45
N ASP A 148 4.16 11.60 -2.36
CA ASP A 148 3.28 11.93 -3.47
C ASP A 148 3.52 13.37 -3.96
N ASN A 149 3.47 13.57 -5.27
CA ASN A 149 3.62 14.91 -5.88
C ASN A 149 2.28 15.65 -5.87
N GLU A 150 1.80 15.99 -4.67
CA GLU A 150 0.56 16.73 -4.47
C GLU A 150 0.85 18.21 -4.22
N SER A 151 1.02 18.98 -5.29
CA SER A 151 1.36 20.42 -5.24
C SER A 151 0.36 21.30 -4.46
N ARG A 152 -0.88 20.82 -4.27
CA ARG A 152 -1.94 21.52 -3.52
C ARG A 152 -2.09 21.02 -2.08
N SER A 153 -1.30 20.05 -1.67
CA SER A 153 -1.37 19.51 -0.31
C SER A 153 -0.55 20.39 0.65
N ASN A 154 -1.18 20.86 1.72
CA ASN A 154 -0.46 21.50 2.82
C ASN A 154 0.23 20.49 3.74
N THR A 155 -0.06 19.20 3.57
CA THR A 155 0.48 18.12 4.40
C THR A 155 1.87 17.70 3.94
N ILE A 156 2.10 17.64 2.62
CA ILE A 156 3.38 17.18 2.05
C ILE A 156 4.59 18.00 2.52
N PRO A 157 4.58 19.36 2.52
CA PRO A 157 5.69 20.15 3.03
C PRO A 157 6.02 19.85 4.51
N ASN A 158 4.99 19.60 5.34
CA ASN A 158 5.18 19.26 6.74
C ASN A 158 5.82 17.87 6.90
N LEU A 159 5.38 16.90 6.11
CA LEU A 159 5.98 15.57 6.06
C LEU A 159 7.43 15.63 5.59
N MET A 160 7.73 16.37 4.53
CA MET A 160 9.09 16.56 4.04
C MET A 160 9.99 17.14 5.13
N ASN A 161 9.55 18.20 5.81
CA ASN A 161 10.30 18.81 6.90
C ASN A 161 10.51 17.84 8.07
N MET A 162 9.50 17.04 8.40
CA MET A 162 9.60 16.02 9.44
C MET A 162 10.67 14.97 9.09
N TYR A 163 10.65 14.45 7.87
CA TYR A 163 11.63 13.45 7.42
C TYR A 163 13.06 14.04 7.37
N LEU A 164 13.23 15.24 6.84
CA LEU A 164 14.53 15.91 6.79
C LEU A 164 15.11 16.17 8.18
N ARG A 165 14.28 16.62 9.14
CA ARG A 165 14.73 16.83 10.54
C ARG A 165 15.13 15.54 11.26
N ASN A 166 14.73 14.39 10.71
CA ASN A 166 15.09 13.06 11.20
C ASN A 166 16.13 12.38 10.31
N ASP A 167 16.90 13.15 9.52
CA ASP A 167 18.03 12.70 8.70
C ASP A 167 17.66 11.67 7.62
N TRP A 168 16.40 11.70 7.14
CA TRP A 168 15.99 10.89 6.02
C TRP A 168 16.31 11.54 4.68
N LYS A 169 16.73 10.76 3.71
CA LYS A 169 16.84 11.20 2.31
C LYS A 169 15.47 11.21 1.67
N ILE A 170 15.09 12.30 1.04
CA ILE A 170 13.80 12.44 0.35
C ILE A 170 14.00 12.88 -1.10
N VAL A 171 13.06 12.47 -1.96
CA VAL A 171 12.95 13.03 -3.31
C VAL A 171 12.19 14.34 -3.26
N VAL A 172 12.77 15.38 -3.82
CA VAL A 172 12.11 16.68 -4.01
C VAL A 172 11.69 16.80 -5.47
N TRP A 173 10.40 16.86 -5.70
CA TRP A 173 9.84 17.05 -7.05
C TRP A 173 10.12 18.46 -7.55
N LYS A 174 10.50 18.59 -8.81
CA LYS A 174 10.60 19.91 -9.45
C LYS A 174 9.22 20.53 -9.58
N THR A 175 9.07 21.78 -9.17
CA THR A 175 7.78 22.51 -9.13
C THR A 175 7.30 22.98 -10.50
N HIS A 176 7.79 22.43 -11.58
CA HIS A 176 7.41 22.84 -12.92
C HIS A 176 6.60 21.75 -13.61
N TRP A 177 5.31 21.86 -13.45
CA TRP A 177 4.39 21.29 -14.45
C TRP A 177 3.02 21.93 -14.29
#